data_0afd387acda6e539e91f5b26e100d2a2
#
_entry.id   0afd387acda6e539e91f5b26e100d2a2
#
_cell.length_a   1.000
_cell.length_b   1.000
_cell.length_c   1.000
_cell.angle_alpha   90.00
_cell.angle_beta   90.00
_cell.angle_gamma   90.00
#
_symmetry.space_group_name_H-M   'P 1'
#
loop_
_entity.id
_entity.type
_entity.pdbx_description
1 polymer ?
#
loop_
_entity_poly.entity_id
_entity_poly.type
_entity_poly.pdbx_seq_one_letter_code
_entity_poly.pdbx_strand_id
1 'polypeptide(L)'
;MLNVIAWGDADNRHAPVRPEFVVDQPHSAPASTSASVITHEVIAMRISIFGLGYVGAVCAGCLTARGHDVIGVDVSATKIDLINQGKSPIVEPGLEALLQQGIANGRLRGTTDFAEAIRASDVSMICVGTPSKKNGDLGLEYIESVCREIGFVLREKASRHTIVVRSTVLPGTVKNVVIPLLEDCSGKRAGIDFGVAVNPEFLRESTAIKDYDHPPMTVIGELDSASGDVLQALYEELDAPVIRKSVEVAEMIKYTCNVWHATKVTFANEIGNIAKAVGVDGREVMEVVCQDKALNLSQYYLRPGFAFGGSCLPKDVRALTYRAASLDVKAPLLDSLMRSNESQVQNAFDLIDSHDKRKVALLGLSFKAGTDDLRESPLVELAERLIGKGYQLDIYDENVQYARVHGANKEYIESKIPHVSSLLNADFQKVIDNADIIVLGNRDEQFRALAQHAPAGKQVIDLVGFMAKPTSPDGRTEGICW
;
A
#
# COMPACT_ATOMS: atom_id res chain seq x y z
N MET A 1 4.23 10.85 51.08
CA MET A 1 2.97 11.58 51.35
C MET A 1 2.14 11.50 50.10
N LEU A 2 1.13 10.65 50.17
CA LEU A 2 0.12 10.43 49.11
C LEU A 2 -0.88 11.59 49.13
N ASN A 3 -1.24 12.11 47.96
CA ASN A 3 -2.47 12.86 47.81
C ASN A 3 -3.34 12.17 46.73
N VAL A 4 -4.35 11.48 47.25
CA VAL A 4 -5.48 10.95 46.50
C VAL A 4 -6.50 12.07 46.37
N ILE A 5 -6.88 12.44 45.17
CA ILE A 5 -8.04 13.32 44.92
C ILE A 5 -9.21 12.41 44.55
N ALA A 6 -10.18 12.32 45.46
CA ALA A 6 -11.49 11.70 45.24
C ALA A 6 -12.38 12.68 44.46
N TRP A 7 -13.07 12.21 43.43
CA TRP A 7 -14.21 12.90 42.83
C TRP A 7 -15.50 12.25 43.29
N GLY A 8 -16.36 13.10 43.88
CA GLY A 8 -17.59 12.71 44.50
C GLY A 8 -18.73 12.44 43.51
N ASP A 9 -19.65 11.63 43.99
CA ASP A 9 -20.95 11.29 43.40
C ASP A 9 -21.80 12.53 43.14
N ALA A 10 -22.43 12.59 41.97
CA ALA A 10 -23.62 13.38 41.74
C ALA A 10 -24.70 12.52 41.06
N ASP A 11 -25.64 12.12 41.90
CA ASP A 11 -26.92 11.52 41.58
C ASP A 11 -27.70 12.37 40.57
N ASN A 12 -28.10 11.81 39.41
CA ASN A 12 -29.24 12.35 38.71
C ASN A 12 -29.99 11.28 37.90
N ARG A 13 -31.14 10.93 38.46
CA ARG A 13 -32.15 10.05 37.89
C ARG A 13 -32.94 10.81 36.83
N HIS A 14 -32.86 10.38 35.55
CA HIS A 14 -33.95 10.54 34.58
C HIS A 14 -33.92 9.40 33.57
N ALA A 15 -34.98 8.59 33.59
CA ALA A 15 -35.24 7.57 32.59
C ALA A 15 -35.62 8.19 31.24
N PRO A 16 -35.21 7.63 30.12
CA PRO A 16 -35.72 8.09 28.83
C PRO A 16 -37.04 7.42 28.49
N VAL A 17 -38.00 8.27 28.16
CA VAL A 17 -39.31 7.94 27.57
C VAL A 17 -39.09 7.39 26.16
N ARG A 18 -39.70 6.23 25.87
CA ARG A 18 -39.81 5.67 24.53
C ARG A 18 -40.83 6.45 23.72
N PRO A 19 -40.62 6.84 22.46
CA PRO A 19 -41.71 7.28 21.58
C PRO A 19 -42.39 6.04 20.95
N GLU A 20 -43.72 5.99 21.11
CA GLU A 20 -44.61 5.05 20.44
C GLU A 20 -44.65 5.32 18.94
N PHE A 21 -44.57 4.27 18.16
CA PHE A 21 -44.84 4.33 16.70
C PHE A 21 -46.34 4.42 16.46
N VAL A 22 -46.80 5.54 15.90
CA VAL A 22 -48.12 5.67 15.30
C VAL A 22 -48.01 5.25 13.83
N VAL A 23 -48.75 4.22 13.46
CA VAL A 23 -48.96 3.79 12.08
C VAL A 23 -50.07 4.60 11.51
N ASP A 24 -49.83 5.45 10.52
CA ASP A 24 -50.86 6.08 9.74
C ASP A 24 -50.78 5.66 8.27
N GLN A 25 -51.96 5.41 7.71
CA GLN A 25 -52.20 4.85 6.38
C GLN A 25 -52.25 5.94 5.28
N PRO A 26 -52.29 5.59 3.98
CA PRO A 26 -51.72 6.40 2.93
C PRO A 26 -52.67 7.46 2.36
N HIS A 27 -52.20 8.66 2.17
CA HIS A 27 -52.85 9.64 1.33
C HIS A 27 -52.08 9.83 0.01
N SER A 28 -52.90 9.77 -1.06
CA SER A 28 -52.70 10.07 -2.46
C SER A 28 -51.51 10.93 -2.83
N ALA A 29 -50.81 10.49 -3.87
CA ALA A 29 -49.75 11.20 -4.59
C ALA A 29 -50.21 12.53 -5.21
N PRO A 30 -49.37 13.55 -5.23
CA PRO A 30 -49.33 14.52 -6.30
C PRO A 30 -48.11 14.36 -7.20
N ALA A 31 -48.37 14.55 -8.45
CA ALA A 31 -47.56 14.78 -9.63
C ALA A 31 -46.04 14.82 -9.52
N SER A 32 -45.45 14.04 -10.40
CA SER A 32 -44.06 14.04 -10.84
C SER A 32 -43.49 15.45 -11.06
N THR A 33 -42.63 15.88 -10.16
CA THR A 33 -41.60 16.85 -10.49
C THR A 33 -40.36 16.03 -10.93
N SER A 34 -40.07 16.11 -12.22
CA SER A 34 -38.82 15.61 -12.80
C SER A 34 -37.68 16.33 -12.07
N ALA A 35 -37.02 15.61 -11.15
CA ALA A 35 -35.71 16.01 -10.69
C ALA A 35 -34.80 15.96 -11.91
N SER A 36 -34.41 17.11 -12.44
CA SER A 36 -33.31 17.23 -13.39
C SER A 36 -32.09 16.67 -12.72
N VAL A 37 -31.64 15.47 -13.14
CA VAL A 37 -30.33 14.97 -12.85
C VAL A 37 -29.38 15.98 -13.49
N ILE A 38 -28.77 16.84 -12.68
CA ILE A 38 -27.66 17.69 -13.11
C ILE A 38 -26.52 16.69 -13.35
N THR A 39 -26.39 16.23 -14.58
CA THR A 39 -25.17 15.56 -15.04
C THR A 39 -24.11 16.65 -15.07
N HIS A 40 -23.27 16.69 -14.04
CA HIS A 40 -22.02 17.42 -14.13
C HIS A 40 -21.23 16.79 -15.29
N GLU A 41 -21.14 17.50 -16.42
CA GLU A 41 -20.20 17.09 -17.48
C GLU A 41 -18.78 17.16 -16.89
N VAL A 42 -18.18 16.01 -16.73
CA VAL A 42 -16.77 15.91 -16.31
C VAL A 42 -15.92 16.61 -17.34
N ILE A 43 -15.22 17.66 -16.94
CA ILE A 43 -14.26 18.32 -17.82
C ILE A 43 -13.10 17.36 -18.02
N ALA A 44 -13.05 16.72 -19.19
CA ALA A 44 -11.97 15.80 -19.54
C ALA A 44 -10.62 16.55 -19.54
N MET A 45 -9.67 16.07 -18.74
CA MET A 45 -8.30 16.59 -18.69
C MET A 45 -7.36 15.70 -19.48
N ARG A 46 -6.32 16.29 -20.07
CA ARG A 46 -5.23 15.57 -20.72
C ARG A 46 -4.08 15.42 -19.74
N ILE A 47 -3.76 14.18 -19.37
CA ILE A 47 -2.83 13.87 -18.29
C ILE A 47 -1.70 12.98 -18.80
N SER A 48 -0.47 13.36 -18.55
CA SER A 48 0.69 12.49 -18.71
C SER A 48 1.11 11.91 -17.34
N ILE A 49 1.36 10.59 -17.29
CA ILE A 49 1.77 9.88 -16.06
C ILE A 49 3.16 9.30 -16.28
N PHE A 50 4.13 9.79 -15.52
CA PHE A 50 5.54 9.38 -15.60
C PHE A 50 5.84 8.30 -14.58
N GLY A 51 6.18 7.11 -15.09
CA GLY A 51 6.40 5.90 -14.32
C GLY A 51 5.14 5.03 -14.27
N LEU A 52 5.15 3.93 -15.01
CA LEU A 52 4.09 2.91 -15.04
C LEU A 52 4.44 1.73 -14.14
N GLY A 53 4.87 2.06 -12.92
CA GLY A 53 4.90 1.15 -11.79
C GLY A 53 3.49 1.01 -11.19
N TYR A 54 3.43 0.52 -9.94
CA TYR A 54 2.16 0.24 -9.28
C TYR A 54 1.21 1.45 -9.28
N VAL A 55 1.68 2.57 -8.73
CA VAL A 55 0.88 3.80 -8.60
C VAL A 55 0.46 4.36 -9.96
N GLY A 56 1.43 4.47 -10.88
CA GLY A 56 1.15 5.08 -12.18
C GLY A 56 0.20 4.24 -13.05
N ALA A 57 0.34 2.91 -13.05
CA ALA A 57 -0.55 2.04 -13.81
C ALA A 57 -1.99 2.06 -13.28
N VAL A 58 -2.16 2.03 -11.95
CA VAL A 58 -3.49 2.17 -11.31
C VAL A 58 -4.10 3.53 -11.62
N CYS A 59 -3.32 4.62 -11.48
CA CYS A 59 -3.81 5.96 -11.83
C CYS A 59 -4.22 6.05 -13.30
N ALA A 60 -3.44 5.47 -14.23
CA ALA A 60 -3.76 5.46 -15.65
C ALA A 60 -5.11 4.78 -15.92
N GLY A 61 -5.34 3.61 -15.34
CA GLY A 61 -6.61 2.89 -15.47
C GLY A 61 -7.79 3.65 -14.87
N CYS A 62 -7.66 4.11 -13.63
CA CYS A 62 -8.75 4.78 -12.92
C CYS A 62 -9.11 6.15 -13.51
N LEU A 63 -8.11 6.97 -13.88
CA LEU A 63 -8.35 8.28 -14.51
C LEU A 63 -9.00 8.13 -15.90
N THR A 64 -8.56 7.14 -16.67
CA THR A 64 -9.16 6.86 -17.98
C THR A 64 -10.61 6.41 -17.86
N ALA A 65 -10.92 5.57 -16.87
CA ALA A 65 -12.28 5.11 -16.59
C ALA A 65 -13.22 6.26 -16.21
N ARG A 66 -12.68 7.37 -15.66
CA ARG A 66 -13.40 8.62 -15.33
C ARG A 66 -13.45 9.62 -16.49
N GLY A 67 -13.05 9.22 -17.69
CA GLY A 67 -13.21 10.02 -18.89
C GLY A 67 -12.07 11.00 -19.19
N HIS A 68 -10.96 10.94 -18.46
CA HIS A 68 -9.76 11.71 -18.76
C HIS A 68 -8.93 11.06 -19.89
N ASP A 69 -8.20 11.86 -20.64
CA ASP A 69 -7.27 11.38 -21.68
C ASP A 69 -5.87 11.23 -21.06
N VAL A 70 -5.36 9.99 -21.02
CA VAL A 70 -4.15 9.65 -20.30
C VAL A 70 -3.05 9.16 -21.25
N ILE A 71 -1.86 9.69 -21.06
CA ILE A 71 -0.63 9.25 -21.73
C ILE A 71 0.30 8.66 -20.66
N GLY A 72 0.43 7.35 -20.64
CA GLY A 72 1.39 6.66 -19.77
C GLY A 72 2.81 6.75 -20.33
N VAL A 73 3.76 7.18 -19.53
CA VAL A 73 5.16 7.36 -19.91
C VAL A 73 6.06 6.49 -19.02
N ASP A 74 6.87 5.64 -19.63
CA ASP A 74 7.87 4.84 -18.91
C ASP A 74 9.10 4.62 -19.81
N VAL A 75 10.27 4.50 -19.22
CA VAL A 75 11.52 4.18 -19.94
C VAL A 75 11.54 2.73 -20.46
N SER A 76 10.73 1.86 -19.88
CA SER A 76 10.62 0.45 -20.27
C SER A 76 9.69 0.28 -21.46
N ALA A 77 10.24 -0.01 -22.61
CA ALA A 77 9.45 -0.33 -23.81
C ALA A 77 8.49 -1.50 -23.57
N THR A 78 8.90 -2.51 -22.77
CA THR A 78 8.04 -3.65 -22.44
C THR A 78 6.78 -3.24 -21.70
N LYS A 79 6.86 -2.30 -20.75
CA LYS A 79 5.68 -1.81 -20.05
C LYS A 79 4.77 -1.00 -20.99
N ILE A 80 5.37 -0.19 -21.86
CA ILE A 80 4.63 0.57 -22.86
C ILE A 80 3.88 -0.36 -23.82
N ASP A 81 4.53 -1.42 -24.29
CA ASP A 81 3.90 -2.43 -25.14
C ASP A 81 2.73 -3.14 -24.45
N LEU A 82 2.89 -3.49 -23.15
CA LEU A 82 1.81 -4.08 -22.36
C LEU A 82 0.61 -3.12 -22.26
N ILE A 83 0.84 -1.88 -21.86
CA ILE A 83 -0.22 -0.85 -21.79
C ILE A 83 -0.93 -0.70 -23.12
N ASN A 84 -0.20 -0.57 -24.24
CA ASN A 84 -0.78 -0.38 -25.56
C ASN A 84 -1.54 -1.62 -26.08
N GLN A 85 -1.28 -2.80 -25.50
CA GLN A 85 -2.06 -4.03 -25.72
C GLN A 85 -3.26 -4.15 -24.74
N GLY A 86 -3.48 -3.18 -23.85
CA GLY A 86 -4.48 -3.25 -22.78
C GLY A 86 -4.13 -4.26 -21.67
N LYS A 87 -2.86 -4.67 -21.56
CA LYS A 87 -2.39 -5.59 -20.54
C LYS A 87 -1.79 -4.84 -19.36
N SER A 88 -1.96 -5.40 -18.17
CA SER A 88 -1.39 -4.80 -16.97
C SER A 88 0.12 -5.09 -16.84
N PRO A 89 0.96 -4.08 -16.56
CA PRO A 89 2.37 -4.28 -16.24
C PRO A 89 2.63 -4.72 -14.79
N ILE A 90 1.57 -4.82 -13.98
CA ILE A 90 1.60 -5.18 -12.55
C ILE A 90 0.46 -6.15 -12.23
N VAL A 91 0.55 -6.84 -11.08
CA VAL A 91 -0.55 -7.68 -10.58
C VAL A 91 -1.48 -6.84 -9.72
N GLU A 92 -2.65 -6.50 -10.24
CA GLU A 92 -3.72 -5.82 -9.48
C GLU A 92 -5.08 -6.25 -10.02
N PRO A 93 -5.97 -6.81 -9.17
CA PRO A 93 -7.28 -7.26 -9.58
C PRO A 93 -8.11 -6.15 -10.25
N GLY A 94 -8.61 -6.43 -11.46
CA GLY A 94 -9.46 -5.49 -12.22
C GLY A 94 -8.71 -4.44 -13.05
N LEU A 95 -7.41 -4.24 -12.85
CA LEU A 95 -6.65 -3.21 -13.58
C LEU A 95 -6.60 -3.48 -15.08
N GLU A 96 -6.39 -4.74 -15.49
CA GLU A 96 -6.32 -5.08 -16.91
C GLU A 96 -7.62 -4.70 -17.66
N ALA A 97 -8.78 -4.91 -17.03
CA ALA A 97 -10.06 -4.53 -17.62
C ALA A 97 -10.17 -3.01 -17.84
N LEU A 98 -9.71 -2.20 -16.87
CA LEU A 98 -9.69 -0.74 -17.01
C LEU A 98 -8.75 -0.28 -18.12
N LEU A 99 -7.56 -0.88 -18.22
CA LEU A 99 -6.60 -0.56 -19.27
C LEU A 99 -7.13 -0.93 -20.65
N GLN A 100 -7.73 -2.11 -20.80
CA GLN A 100 -8.37 -2.55 -22.04
C GLN A 100 -9.47 -1.58 -22.49
N GLN A 101 -10.33 -1.18 -21.55
CA GLN A 101 -11.38 -0.21 -21.84
C GLN A 101 -10.80 1.14 -22.26
N GLY A 102 -9.76 1.62 -21.57
CA GLY A 102 -9.09 2.88 -21.88
C GLY A 102 -8.46 2.90 -23.27
N ILE A 103 -7.79 1.81 -23.68
CA ILE A 103 -7.24 1.63 -25.03
C ILE A 103 -8.37 1.56 -26.06
N ALA A 104 -9.40 0.75 -25.82
CA ALA A 104 -10.52 0.58 -26.75
C ALA A 104 -11.27 1.90 -27.02
N ASN A 105 -11.39 2.75 -25.99
CA ASN A 105 -12.04 4.07 -26.09
C ASN A 105 -11.10 5.16 -26.62
N GLY A 106 -9.83 4.86 -26.91
CA GLY A 106 -8.83 5.81 -27.38
C GLY A 106 -8.39 6.86 -26.36
N ARG A 107 -8.72 6.67 -25.07
CA ARG A 107 -8.39 7.58 -23.98
C ARG A 107 -7.09 7.24 -23.27
N LEU A 108 -6.53 6.05 -23.50
CA LEU A 108 -5.25 5.61 -22.94
C LEU A 108 -4.29 5.26 -24.07
N ARG A 109 -3.04 5.69 -23.95
CA ARG A 109 -1.92 5.21 -24.73
C ARG A 109 -0.63 5.28 -23.93
N GLY A 110 0.32 4.43 -24.27
CA GLY A 110 1.66 4.45 -23.70
C GLY A 110 2.69 4.97 -24.70
N THR A 111 3.72 5.68 -24.21
CA THR A 111 4.84 6.16 -25.01
C THR A 111 6.13 6.19 -24.22
N THR A 112 7.27 6.02 -24.91
CA THR A 112 8.60 6.31 -24.35
C THR A 112 9.06 7.74 -24.66
N ASP A 113 8.28 8.51 -25.45
CA ASP A 113 8.58 9.91 -25.79
C ASP A 113 8.00 10.86 -24.72
N PHE A 114 8.87 11.26 -23.81
CA PHE A 114 8.57 12.20 -22.72
C PHE A 114 8.09 13.56 -23.25
N ALA A 115 8.79 14.08 -24.26
CA ALA A 115 8.51 15.40 -24.76
C ALA A 115 7.15 15.47 -25.47
N GLU A 116 6.81 14.44 -26.23
CA GLU A 116 5.50 14.32 -26.88
C GLU A 116 4.38 14.28 -25.83
N ALA A 117 4.54 13.46 -24.78
CA ALA A 117 3.53 13.33 -23.73
C ALA A 117 3.28 14.66 -22.99
N ILE A 118 4.33 15.42 -22.65
CA ILE A 118 4.22 16.71 -21.97
C ILE A 118 3.55 17.75 -22.88
N ARG A 119 3.90 17.79 -24.17
CA ARG A 119 3.25 18.73 -25.12
C ARG A 119 1.76 18.46 -25.27
N ALA A 120 1.37 17.18 -25.27
CA ALA A 120 0.00 16.75 -25.49
C ALA A 120 -0.90 16.79 -24.23
N SER A 121 -0.35 17.03 -23.03
CA SER A 121 -1.09 17.05 -21.77
C SER A 121 -1.14 18.43 -21.10
N ASP A 122 -2.07 18.62 -20.17
CA ASP A 122 -2.20 19.82 -19.35
C ASP A 122 -1.68 19.60 -17.92
N VAL A 123 -1.65 18.33 -17.50
CA VAL A 123 -1.18 17.89 -16.20
C VAL A 123 -0.14 16.79 -16.39
N SER A 124 0.97 16.86 -15.66
CA SER A 124 1.97 15.78 -15.58
C SER A 124 2.03 15.22 -14.18
N MET A 125 1.72 13.92 -14.01
CA MET A 125 1.84 13.22 -12.74
C MET A 125 3.16 12.45 -12.69
N ILE A 126 3.98 12.72 -11.69
CA ILE A 126 5.24 12.01 -11.43
C ILE A 126 4.95 10.86 -10.46
N CYS A 127 4.97 9.63 -10.99
CA CYS A 127 4.69 8.38 -10.27
C CYS A 127 5.91 7.43 -10.26
N VAL A 128 7.13 7.97 -10.45
CA VAL A 128 8.35 7.17 -10.48
C VAL A 128 8.75 6.68 -9.08
N GLY A 129 9.49 5.58 -9.03
CA GLY A 129 9.97 5.03 -7.77
C GLY A 129 10.99 5.94 -7.07
N THR A 130 11.01 5.86 -5.74
CA THR A 130 11.98 6.51 -4.87
C THR A 130 12.69 5.46 -4.02
N PRO A 131 13.69 4.73 -4.58
CA PRO A 131 14.32 3.62 -3.89
C PRO A 131 15.13 4.09 -2.67
N SER A 132 15.21 3.24 -1.64
CA SER A 132 16.08 3.48 -0.49
C SER A 132 17.55 3.37 -0.89
N LYS A 133 18.37 4.35 -0.50
CA LYS A 133 19.82 4.25 -0.53
C LYS A 133 20.35 3.39 0.61
N LYS A 134 21.62 2.95 0.53
CA LYS A 134 22.24 2.12 1.58
C LYS A 134 22.27 2.77 2.97
N ASN A 135 22.27 4.08 3.05
CA ASN A 135 22.24 4.85 4.31
C ASN A 135 20.80 5.10 4.84
N GLY A 136 19.76 4.59 4.16
CA GLY A 136 18.36 4.81 4.52
C GLY A 136 17.71 6.04 3.89
N ASP A 137 18.49 6.90 3.24
CA ASP A 137 17.97 8.08 2.51
C ASP A 137 17.20 7.66 1.24
N LEU A 138 16.45 8.59 0.63
CA LEU A 138 15.76 8.36 -0.63
C LEU A 138 16.64 8.62 -1.84
N GLY A 139 16.57 7.75 -2.85
CA GLY A 139 17.05 8.02 -4.18
C GLY A 139 16.04 8.89 -4.94
N LEU A 140 16.47 10.09 -5.36
CA LEU A 140 15.65 11.04 -6.09
C LEU A 140 15.98 11.09 -7.58
N GLU A 141 16.92 10.27 -8.05
CA GLU A 141 17.48 10.31 -9.41
C GLU A 141 16.41 10.20 -10.50
N TYR A 142 15.37 9.36 -10.27
CA TYR A 142 14.26 9.22 -11.22
C TYR A 142 13.36 10.46 -11.24
N ILE A 143 13.08 11.05 -10.07
CA ILE A 143 12.31 12.31 -9.97
C ILE A 143 13.08 13.43 -10.66
N GLU A 144 14.37 13.56 -10.35
CA GLU A 144 15.23 14.58 -10.97
C GLU A 144 15.28 14.45 -12.50
N SER A 145 15.42 13.21 -13.01
CA SER A 145 15.41 12.95 -14.45
C SER A 145 14.10 13.40 -15.09
N VAL A 146 12.96 13.01 -14.53
CA VAL A 146 11.64 13.42 -15.04
C VAL A 146 11.43 14.93 -14.95
N CYS A 147 11.85 15.57 -13.86
CA CYS A 147 11.75 17.03 -13.70
C CYS A 147 12.57 17.78 -14.77
N ARG A 148 13.76 17.29 -15.11
CA ARG A 148 14.58 17.90 -16.19
C ARG A 148 13.87 17.80 -17.54
N GLU A 149 13.36 16.64 -17.90
CA GLU A 149 12.60 16.43 -19.15
C GLU A 149 11.35 17.33 -19.21
N ILE A 150 10.57 17.39 -18.11
CA ILE A 150 9.43 18.30 -18.02
C ILE A 150 9.89 19.75 -18.19
N GLY A 151 10.90 20.18 -17.47
CA GLY A 151 11.43 21.56 -17.51
C GLY A 151 11.86 21.97 -18.91
N PHE A 152 12.58 21.11 -19.65
CA PHE A 152 12.99 21.40 -21.02
C PHE A 152 11.80 21.63 -21.97
N VAL A 153 10.75 20.81 -21.85
CA VAL A 153 9.55 20.97 -22.69
C VAL A 153 8.73 22.19 -22.28
N LEU A 154 8.63 22.45 -20.96
CA LEU A 154 7.93 23.64 -20.45
C LEU A 154 8.50 24.95 -20.99
N ARG A 155 9.80 25.03 -21.32
CA ARG A 155 10.44 26.20 -21.92
C ARG A 155 9.68 26.70 -23.14
N GLU A 156 9.23 25.78 -23.99
CA GLU A 156 8.54 26.07 -25.25
C GLU A 156 7.02 26.08 -25.13
N LYS A 157 6.46 25.52 -24.06
CA LYS A 157 5.02 25.39 -23.88
C LYS A 157 4.40 26.73 -23.44
N ALA A 158 3.51 27.29 -24.26
CA ALA A 158 2.86 28.57 -23.98
C ALA A 158 1.73 28.48 -22.95
N SER A 159 1.00 27.33 -22.91
CA SER A 159 -0.08 27.14 -21.94
C SER A 159 0.44 26.79 -20.57
N ARG A 160 -0.27 27.21 -19.52
CA ARG A 160 0.01 26.79 -18.14
C ARG A 160 -0.06 25.26 -18.07
N HIS A 161 0.88 24.66 -17.36
CA HIS A 161 0.98 23.23 -17.14
C HIS A 161 1.12 22.96 -15.64
N THR A 162 0.43 21.95 -15.12
CA THR A 162 0.51 21.61 -13.68
C THR A 162 1.30 20.32 -13.51
N ILE A 163 2.35 20.39 -12.72
CA ILE A 163 3.18 19.24 -12.33
C ILE A 163 2.73 18.74 -10.97
N VAL A 164 2.40 17.46 -10.90
CA VAL A 164 1.90 16.80 -9.70
C VAL A 164 2.89 15.73 -9.27
N VAL A 165 3.51 15.90 -8.11
CA VAL A 165 4.34 14.87 -7.50
C VAL A 165 3.42 13.90 -6.74
N ARG A 166 3.32 12.68 -7.25
CA ARG A 166 2.55 11.58 -6.62
C ARG A 166 3.49 10.51 -6.02
N SER A 167 4.76 10.51 -6.42
CA SER A 167 5.80 9.72 -5.76
C SER A 167 5.92 10.11 -4.30
N THR A 168 6.18 9.12 -3.44
CA THR A 168 6.42 9.37 -2.01
C THR A 168 7.78 10.01 -1.82
N VAL A 169 7.80 11.25 -1.34
CA VAL A 169 9.01 12.05 -1.11
C VAL A 169 9.02 12.65 0.29
N LEU A 170 10.22 12.89 0.84
CA LEU A 170 10.38 13.49 2.16
C LEU A 170 9.97 14.97 2.15
N PRO A 171 9.48 15.51 3.28
CA PRO A 171 9.12 16.92 3.40
C PRO A 171 10.26 17.84 3.00
N GLY A 172 9.92 18.80 2.14
CA GLY A 172 10.86 19.75 1.55
C GLY A 172 11.49 19.30 0.23
N THR A 173 11.25 18.08 -0.23
CA THR A 173 11.80 17.59 -1.51
C THR A 173 11.27 18.42 -2.69
N VAL A 174 9.97 18.69 -2.74
CA VAL A 174 9.41 19.47 -3.84
C VAL A 174 9.97 20.88 -3.86
N LYS A 175 10.09 21.53 -2.72
CA LYS A 175 10.61 22.90 -2.60
C LYS A 175 12.10 23.00 -2.91
N ASN A 176 12.89 22.03 -2.46
CA ASN A 176 14.35 22.14 -2.52
C ASN A 176 14.97 21.40 -3.72
N VAL A 177 14.22 20.50 -4.40
CA VAL A 177 14.72 19.71 -5.52
C VAL A 177 13.85 19.88 -6.76
N VAL A 178 12.53 19.60 -6.67
CA VAL A 178 11.65 19.58 -7.84
C VAL A 178 11.49 20.98 -8.45
N ILE A 179 11.11 21.97 -7.64
CA ILE A 179 10.89 23.35 -8.11
C ILE A 179 12.16 23.95 -8.72
N PRO A 180 13.32 23.92 -8.06
CA PRO A 180 14.55 24.46 -8.65
C PRO A 180 14.93 23.81 -9.98
N LEU A 181 14.80 22.47 -10.09
CA LEU A 181 15.10 21.78 -11.35
C LEU A 181 14.16 22.18 -12.49
N LEU A 182 12.86 22.30 -12.18
CA LEU A 182 11.88 22.74 -13.18
C LEU A 182 12.13 24.18 -13.61
N GLU A 183 12.43 25.09 -12.70
CA GLU A 183 12.75 26.50 -12.98
C GLU A 183 14.04 26.62 -13.79
N ASP A 184 15.11 25.94 -13.37
CA ASP A 184 16.40 25.96 -14.06
C ASP A 184 16.30 25.44 -15.51
N CYS A 185 15.59 24.32 -15.72
CA CYS A 185 15.46 23.73 -17.05
C CYS A 185 14.46 24.49 -17.95
N SER A 186 13.41 25.09 -17.37
CA SER A 186 12.40 25.79 -18.16
C SER A 186 12.70 27.28 -18.38
N GLY A 187 13.45 27.91 -17.47
CA GLY A 187 13.60 29.37 -17.43
C GLY A 187 12.30 30.07 -16.99
N LYS A 188 11.35 29.37 -16.38
CA LYS A 188 10.03 29.83 -15.95
C LYS A 188 9.92 29.72 -14.43
N ARG A 189 8.92 30.37 -13.84
CA ARG A 189 8.71 30.43 -12.39
C ARG A 189 7.52 29.59 -11.96
N ALA A 190 7.75 28.70 -11.00
CA ALA A 190 6.72 27.91 -10.34
C ALA A 190 5.71 28.81 -9.60
N GLY A 191 4.44 28.40 -9.64
CA GLY A 191 3.33 29.18 -9.08
C GLY A 191 2.87 30.36 -9.95
N ILE A 192 3.65 30.76 -10.96
CA ILE A 192 3.36 31.87 -11.88
C ILE A 192 3.13 31.33 -13.29
N ASP A 193 4.18 30.79 -13.92
CA ASP A 193 4.14 30.33 -15.30
C ASP A 193 3.67 28.90 -15.43
N PHE A 194 3.93 28.09 -14.40
CA PHE A 194 3.46 26.70 -14.28
C PHE A 194 3.06 26.38 -12.86
N GLY A 195 2.22 25.36 -12.70
CA GLY A 195 1.75 24.92 -11.39
C GLY A 195 2.57 23.76 -10.84
N VAL A 196 2.68 23.69 -9.51
CA VAL A 196 3.27 22.55 -8.80
C VAL A 196 2.36 22.14 -7.65
N ALA A 197 2.09 20.84 -7.54
CA ALA A 197 1.32 20.28 -6.46
C ALA A 197 1.88 18.91 -6.03
N VAL A 198 1.53 18.49 -4.83
CA VAL A 198 1.77 17.13 -4.29
C VAL A 198 0.42 16.47 -4.08
N ASN A 199 0.28 15.26 -4.57
CA ASN A 199 -0.92 14.46 -4.32
C ASN A 199 -0.49 13.08 -3.84
N PRO A 200 -0.28 12.91 -2.53
CA PRO A 200 0.10 11.63 -1.97
C PRO A 200 -0.97 10.59 -2.23
N GLU A 201 -0.55 9.35 -2.43
CA GLU A 201 -1.44 8.22 -2.64
C GLU A 201 -1.56 7.37 -1.36
N PHE A 202 -2.70 6.70 -1.19
CA PHE A 202 -2.98 5.80 -0.07
C PHE A 202 -3.44 4.43 -0.56
N LEU A 203 -2.99 4.05 -1.75
CA LEU A 203 -3.33 2.80 -2.42
C LEU A 203 -2.67 1.62 -1.72
N ARG A 204 -3.40 0.52 -1.59
CA ARG A 204 -2.90 -0.74 -1.06
C ARG A 204 -2.90 -1.79 -2.16
N GLU A 205 -1.79 -2.49 -2.33
CA GLU A 205 -1.67 -3.58 -3.28
C GLU A 205 -2.80 -4.59 -3.11
N SER A 206 -3.32 -5.11 -4.20
CA SER A 206 -4.50 -5.98 -4.34
C SER A 206 -5.87 -5.35 -4.03
N THR A 207 -5.92 -4.06 -3.65
CA THR A 207 -7.17 -3.30 -3.44
C THR A 207 -7.07 -1.86 -3.95
N ALA A 208 -6.07 -1.57 -4.77
CA ALA A 208 -5.73 -0.20 -5.15
C ALA A 208 -6.82 0.50 -5.97
N ILE A 209 -7.53 -0.23 -6.84
CA ILE A 209 -8.66 0.34 -7.58
C ILE A 209 -9.77 0.75 -6.62
N LYS A 210 -10.13 -0.11 -5.68
CA LYS A 210 -11.13 0.21 -4.65
C LYS A 210 -10.69 1.38 -3.77
N ASP A 211 -9.40 1.41 -3.38
CA ASP A 211 -8.84 2.50 -2.57
C ASP A 211 -8.78 3.82 -3.36
N TYR A 212 -8.63 3.75 -4.68
CA TYR A 212 -8.71 4.91 -5.56
C TYR A 212 -10.15 5.44 -5.70
N ASP A 213 -11.11 4.54 -5.85
CA ASP A 213 -12.52 4.88 -6.05
C ASP A 213 -13.21 5.36 -4.76
N HIS A 214 -12.78 4.84 -3.61
CA HIS A 214 -13.32 5.15 -2.30
C HIS A 214 -12.21 5.49 -1.29
N PRO A 215 -11.44 6.56 -1.53
CA PRO A 215 -10.38 6.95 -0.61
C PRO A 215 -10.99 7.53 0.68
N PRO A 216 -10.35 7.33 1.84
CA PRO A 216 -10.82 7.95 3.08
C PRO A 216 -10.67 9.47 3.05
N MET A 217 -9.79 9.98 2.21
CA MET A 217 -9.54 11.41 1.97
C MET A 217 -8.68 11.58 0.72
N THR A 218 -8.82 12.73 0.06
CA THR A 218 -7.89 13.20 -0.99
C THR A 218 -7.07 14.36 -0.43
N VAL A 219 -5.74 14.20 -0.41
CA VAL A 219 -4.83 15.25 0.08
C VAL A 219 -4.18 15.96 -1.10
N ILE A 220 -4.24 17.27 -1.11
CA ILE A 220 -3.63 18.14 -2.11
C ILE A 220 -2.66 19.09 -1.40
N GLY A 221 -1.36 18.93 -1.67
CA GLY A 221 -0.34 19.91 -1.32
C GLY A 221 -0.18 20.88 -2.48
N GLU A 222 -0.52 22.13 -2.28
CA GLU A 222 -0.51 23.14 -3.35
C GLU A 222 0.59 24.18 -3.14
N LEU A 223 1.28 24.54 -4.21
CA LEU A 223 2.20 25.66 -4.22
C LEU A 223 1.44 26.98 -4.40
N ASP A 224 0.40 26.94 -5.22
CA ASP A 224 -0.52 28.05 -5.51
C ASP A 224 -1.96 27.51 -5.65
N SER A 225 -2.96 28.37 -5.45
CA SER A 225 -4.37 27.97 -5.47
C SER A 225 -4.81 27.41 -6.81
N ALA A 226 -4.31 27.92 -7.94
CA ALA A 226 -4.67 27.44 -9.26
C ALA A 226 -4.20 25.99 -9.49
N SER A 227 -3.05 25.61 -8.94
CA SER A 227 -2.57 24.21 -8.96
C SER A 227 -3.45 23.30 -8.12
N GLY A 228 -3.91 23.79 -6.96
CA GLY A 228 -4.86 23.10 -6.11
C GLY A 228 -6.21 22.89 -6.77
N ASP A 229 -6.72 23.92 -7.47
CA ASP A 229 -8.00 23.88 -8.17
C ASP A 229 -8.02 22.83 -9.28
N VAL A 230 -6.92 22.68 -10.04
CA VAL A 230 -6.76 21.62 -11.05
C VAL A 230 -6.91 20.23 -10.43
N LEU A 231 -6.23 19.98 -9.30
CA LEU A 231 -6.32 18.69 -8.63
C LEU A 231 -7.68 18.48 -7.95
N GLN A 232 -8.27 19.52 -7.41
CA GLN A 232 -9.60 19.42 -6.82
C GLN A 232 -10.63 19.03 -7.89
N ALA A 233 -10.60 19.66 -9.06
CA ALA A 233 -11.48 19.31 -10.18
C ALA A 233 -11.23 17.85 -10.68
N LEU A 234 -9.99 17.37 -10.64
CA LEU A 234 -9.65 16.00 -11.03
C LEU A 234 -10.31 14.94 -10.12
N TYR A 235 -10.55 15.28 -8.85
CA TYR A 235 -11.10 14.38 -7.84
C TYR A 235 -12.52 14.74 -7.38
N GLU A 236 -13.19 15.66 -8.08
CA GLU A 236 -14.53 16.16 -7.70
C GLU A 236 -15.60 15.05 -7.63
N GLU A 237 -15.45 14.01 -8.47
CA GLU A 237 -16.39 12.89 -8.51
C GLU A 237 -16.20 11.88 -7.36
N LEU A 238 -15.10 11.97 -6.60
CA LEU A 238 -14.87 11.07 -5.49
C LEU A 238 -15.66 11.52 -4.27
N ASP A 239 -16.45 10.61 -3.71
CA ASP A 239 -17.15 10.82 -2.43
C ASP A 239 -16.17 10.75 -1.25
N ALA A 240 -15.27 11.73 -1.18
CA ALA A 240 -14.23 11.78 -0.16
C ALA A 240 -13.87 13.24 0.17
N PRO A 241 -13.59 13.56 1.44
CA PRO A 241 -13.12 14.89 1.81
C PRO A 241 -11.80 15.24 1.12
N VAL A 242 -11.76 16.37 0.44
CA VAL A 242 -10.55 16.94 -0.14
C VAL A 242 -9.90 17.88 0.87
N ILE A 243 -8.65 17.60 1.19
CA ILE A 243 -7.87 18.35 2.18
C ILE A 243 -6.74 19.08 1.46
N ARG A 244 -6.86 20.41 1.34
CA ARG A 244 -5.83 21.27 0.73
C ARG A 244 -4.90 21.81 1.82
N LYS A 245 -3.59 21.65 1.62
CA LYS A 245 -2.52 22.06 2.54
C LYS A 245 -1.31 22.55 1.75
N SER A 246 -0.28 23.06 2.45
CA SER A 246 1.00 23.31 1.80
C SER A 246 1.66 22.03 1.31
N VAL A 247 2.56 22.16 0.36
CA VAL A 247 3.33 21.05 -0.24
C VAL A 247 4.00 20.20 0.85
N GLU A 248 4.70 20.85 1.79
CA GLU A 248 5.47 20.16 2.83
C GLU A 248 4.56 19.37 3.80
N VAL A 249 3.37 19.89 4.09
CA VAL A 249 2.38 19.18 4.91
C VAL A 249 1.87 17.92 4.17
N ALA A 250 1.58 18.02 2.87
CA ALA A 250 1.14 16.89 2.08
C ALA A 250 2.22 15.79 1.97
N GLU A 251 3.49 16.17 1.77
CA GLU A 251 4.64 15.27 1.82
C GLU A 251 4.71 14.54 3.16
N MET A 252 4.57 15.26 4.28
CA MET A 252 4.65 14.70 5.64
C MET A 252 3.49 13.75 5.96
N ILE A 253 2.26 14.04 5.49
CA ILE A 253 1.08 13.22 5.74
C ILE A 253 1.30 11.79 5.24
N LYS A 254 1.87 11.61 4.04
CA LYS A 254 2.11 10.27 3.48
C LYS A 254 3.02 9.44 4.39
N TYR A 255 4.15 9.98 4.80
CA TYR A 255 5.07 9.31 5.73
C TYR A 255 4.41 9.02 7.07
N THR A 256 3.69 10.00 7.62
CA THR A 256 2.97 9.83 8.88
C THR A 256 1.97 8.67 8.81
N CYS A 257 1.19 8.57 7.73
CA CYS A 257 0.25 7.47 7.55
C CYS A 257 0.96 6.11 7.47
N ASN A 258 2.02 6.00 6.67
CA ASN A 258 2.75 4.74 6.52
C ASN A 258 3.44 4.31 7.81
N VAL A 259 4.10 5.24 8.52
CA VAL A 259 4.74 4.97 9.82
C VAL A 259 3.69 4.57 10.86
N TRP A 260 2.52 5.23 10.85
CA TRP A 260 1.41 4.86 11.74
C TRP A 260 0.89 3.45 11.45
N HIS A 261 0.81 3.06 10.18
CA HIS A 261 0.45 1.68 9.83
C HIS A 261 1.48 0.68 10.36
N ALA A 262 2.77 0.94 10.17
CA ALA A 262 3.85 0.11 10.69
C ALA A 262 3.81 0.02 12.23
N THR A 263 3.60 1.16 12.91
CA THR A 263 3.47 1.22 14.37
C THR A 263 2.32 0.35 14.86
N LYS A 264 1.14 0.40 14.21
CA LYS A 264 -0.03 -0.41 14.60
C LYS A 264 0.26 -1.90 14.48
N VAL A 265 0.88 -2.34 13.39
CA VAL A 265 1.23 -3.77 13.21
C VAL A 265 2.21 -4.22 14.26
N THR A 266 3.28 -3.46 14.49
CA THR A 266 4.31 -3.80 15.48
C THR A 266 3.73 -3.84 16.90
N PHE A 267 2.91 -2.85 17.26
CA PHE A 267 2.22 -2.83 18.53
C PHE A 267 1.34 -4.08 18.72
N ALA A 268 0.52 -4.42 17.71
CA ALA A 268 -0.35 -5.58 17.80
C ALA A 268 0.45 -6.89 17.93
N ASN A 269 1.57 -7.01 17.24
CA ASN A 269 2.45 -8.17 17.33
C ASN A 269 3.08 -8.30 18.74
N GLU A 270 3.58 -7.21 19.30
CA GLU A 270 4.16 -7.23 20.66
C GLU A 270 3.13 -7.58 21.71
N ILE A 271 1.91 -7.04 21.63
CA ILE A 271 0.78 -7.43 22.52
C ILE A 271 0.43 -8.90 22.31
N GLY A 272 0.37 -9.39 21.06
CA GLY A 272 0.11 -10.79 20.77
C GLY A 272 1.14 -11.73 21.38
N ASN A 273 2.43 -11.38 21.30
CA ASN A 273 3.51 -12.16 21.90
C ASN A 273 3.40 -12.21 23.44
N ILE A 274 3.10 -11.08 24.08
CA ILE A 274 2.89 -11.01 25.53
C ILE A 274 1.67 -11.85 25.94
N ALA A 275 0.54 -11.69 25.21
CA ALA A 275 -0.69 -12.43 25.46
C ALA A 275 -0.43 -13.95 25.37
N LYS A 276 0.25 -14.42 24.31
CA LYS A 276 0.64 -15.82 24.16
C LYS A 276 1.47 -16.31 25.35
N ALA A 277 2.41 -15.53 25.83
CA ALA A 277 3.29 -15.91 26.94
C ALA A 277 2.52 -16.08 28.27
N VAL A 278 1.39 -15.41 28.45
CA VAL A 278 0.52 -15.55 29.63
C VAL A 278 -0.69 -16.46 29.39
N GLY A 279 -0.74 -17.17 28.26
CA GLY A 279 -1.80 -18.12 27.92
C GLY A 279 -3.10 -17.48 27.43
N VAL A 280 -3.04 -16.25 26.92
CA VAL A 280 -4.18 -15.50 26.38
C VAL A 280 -4.06 -15.41 24.84
N ASP A 281 -5.18 -15.48 24.11
CA ASP A 281 -5.19 -15.23 22.65
C ASP A 281 -5.06 -13.73 22.37
N GLY A 282 -3.92 -13.34 21.78
CA GLY A 282 -3.65 -11.95 21.41
C GLY A 282 -4.62 -11.39 20.36
N ARG A 283 -5.25 -12.23 19.55
CA ARG A 283 -6.27 -11.82 18.58
C ARG A 283 -7.55 -11.39 19.29
N GLU A 284 -8.00 -12.15 20.30
CA GLU A 284 -9.16 -11.79 21.13
C GLU A 284 -8.93 -10.45 21.85
N VAL A 285 -7.72 -10.25 22.40
CA VAL A 285 -7.35 -8.98 23.04
C VAL A 285 -7.47 -7.82 22.03
N MET A 286 -6.87 -7.96 20.84
CA MET A 286 -6.88 -6.89 19.84
C MET A 286 -8.25 -6.71 19.19
N GLU A 287 -9.07 -7.75 19.08
CA GLU A 287 -10.45 -7.64 18.64
C GLU A 287 -11.26 -6.73 19.58
N VAL A 288 -11.14 -6.91 20.90
CA VAL A 288 -11.82 -6.05 21.88
C VAL A 288 -11.27 -4.63 21.83
N VAL A 289 -9.94 -4.45 21.79
CA VAL A 289 -9.31 -3.13 21.66
C VAL A 289 -9.82 -2.38 20.43
N CYS A 290 -10.06 -3.07 19.32
CA CYS A 290 -10.57 -2.50 18.08
C CYS A 290 -12.09 -2.19 18.09
N GLN A 291 -12.85 -2.60 19.11
CA GLN A 291 -14.26 -2.17 19.25
C GLN A 291 -14.36 -0.69 19.62
N ASP A 292 -13.37 -0.17 20.31
CA ASP A 292 -13.28 1.26 20.56
C ASP A 292 -12.86 2.03 19.30
N LYS A 293 -13.85 2.39 18.51
CA LYS A 293 -13.66 3.20 17.30
C LYS A 293 -13.45 4.67 17.60
N ALA A 294 -13.70 5.09 18.84
CA ALA A 294 -13.51 6.46 19.25
C ALA A 294 -12.06 6.76 19.63
N LEU A 295 -11.37 5.79 20.25
CA LEU A 295 -10.01 5.98 20.76
C LEU A 295 -8.97 5.11 20.02
N ASN A 296 -9.28 3.86 19.66
CA ASN A 296 -8.29 2.87 19.25
C ASN A 296 -8.19 2.64 17.72
N LEU A 297 -9.06 3.17 16.90
CA LEU A 297 -9.01 3.03 15.43
C LEU A 297 -9.49 1.67 14.87
N SER A 298 -9.16 1.38 13.58
CA SER A 298 -9.70 0.23 12.86
C SER A 298 -8.88 -1.05 13.05
N GLN A 299 -9.53 -2.21 12.87
CA GLN A 299 -8.91 -3.54 13.02
C GLN A 299 -7.82 -3.87 11.99
N TYR A 300 -7.74 -3.16 10.89
CA TYR A 300 -6.99 -3.63 9.72
C TYR A 300 -5.51 -3.91 10.00
N TYR A 301 -4.83 -3.03 10.73
CA TYR A 301 -3.41 -3.18 11.09
C TYR A 301 -3.18 -3.53 12.56
N LEU A 302 -4.24 -3.74 13.35
CA LEU A 302 -4.13 -4.06 14.77
C LEU A 302 -4.43 -5.53 15.09
N ARG A 303 -4.16 -6.42 14.14
CA ARG A 303 -4.21 -7.87 14.37
C ARG A 303 -2.80 -8.40 14.54
N PRO A 304 -2.52 -9.13 15.64
CA PRO A 304 -1.26 -9.85 15.77
C PRO A 304 -1.06 -10.79 14.58
N GLY A 305 0.19 -11.00 14.20
CA GLY A 305 0.54 -11.86 13.08
C GLY A 305 2.02 -11.80 12.78
N PHE A 306 2.39 -12.07 11.54
CA PHE A 306 3.78 -12.04 11.11
C PHE A 306 4.30 -10.61 10.91
N ALA A 307 5.59 -10.49 10.65
CA ALA A 307 6.26 -9.23 10.38
C ALA A 307 5.67 -8.51 9.16
N PHE A 308 5.68 -7.18 9.18
CA PHE A 308 5.33 -6.40 8.02
C PHE A 308 6.48 -6.33 7.01
N GLY A 309 6.13 -6.21 5.74
CA GLY A 309 7.07 -6.08 4.63
C GLY A 309 6.52 -5.21 3.51
N GLY A 310 7.02 -5.47 2.32
CA GLY A 310 6.65 -4.74 1.11
C GLY A 310 7.48 -3.48 0.90
N SER A 311 7.33 -2.89 -0.27
CA SER A 311 8.14 -1.77 -0.73
C SER A 311 7.90 -0.44 0.02
N CYS A 312 6.86 -0.35 0.86
CA CYS A 312 6.44 0.91 1.48
C CYS A 312 6.83 1.01 2.95
N LEU A 313 6.29 0.14 3.82
CA LEU A 313 6.44 0.32 5.27
C LEU A 313 7.90 0.32 5.73
N PRO A 314 8.76 -0.66 5.36
CA PRO A 314 10.15 -0.66 5.77
C PRO A 314 10.92 0.56 5.25
N LYS A 315 10.71 0.91 3.99
CA LYS A 315 11.35 2.05 3.34
C LYS A 315 11.01 3.37 4.05
N ASP A 316 9.73 3.61 4.28
CA ASP A 316 9.25 4.89 4.82
C ASP A 316 9.61 5.04 6.31
N VAL A 317 9.58 3.96 7.09
CA VAL A 317 10.10 3.96 8.47
C VAL A 317 11.57 4.35 8.47
N ARG A 318 12.42 3.71 7.65
CA ARG A 318 13.85 4.03 7.57
C ARG A 318 14.10 5.47 7.11
N ALA A 319 13.37 5.93 6.09
CA ALA A 319 13.54 7.29 5.57
C ALA A 319 13.19 8.36 6.61
N LEU A 320 12.09 8.18 7.35
CA LEU A 320 11.68 9.12 8.38
C LEU A 320 12.62 9.08 9.59
N THR A 321 13.06 7.91 10.00
CA THR A 321 14.05 7.73 11.07
C THR A 321 15.38 8.39 10.70
N TYR A 322 15.88 8.16 9.49
CA TYR A 322 17.06 8.83 8.98
C TYR A 322 16.91 10.36 8.98
N ARG A 323 15.74 10.86 8.53
CA ARG A 323 15.46 12.29 8.53
C ARG A 323 15.42 12.88 9.93
N ALA A 324 14.79 12.21 10.89
CA ALA A 324 14.78 12.62 12.28
C ALA A 324 16.22 12.74 12.82
N ALA A 325 17.04 11.72 12.60
CA ALA A 325 18.45 11.73 13.00
C ALA A 325 19.24 12.88 12.34
N SER A 326 19.00 13.16 11.05
CA SER A 326 19.66 14.25 10.31
C SER A 326 19.26 15.66 10.82
N LEU A 327 18.20 15.75 11.61
CA LEU A 327 17.69 16.98 12.23
C LEU A 327 17.95 17.02 13.74
N ASP A 328 18.74 16.09 14.29
CA ASP A 328 18.98 15.92 15.73
C ASP A 328 17.68 15.73 16.54
N VAL A 329 16.60 15.22 15.90
CA VAL A 329 15.33 14.88 16.55
C VAL A 329 15.39 13.44 17.07
N LYS A 330 15.20 13.27 18.38
CA LYS A 330 15.12 11.94 19.01
C LYS A 330 13.76 11.30 18.74
N ALA A 331 13.76 10.11 18.14
CA ALA A 331 12.55 9.35 17.80
C ALA A 331 12.69 7.86 18.20
N PRO A 332 12.81 7.53 19.49
CA PRO A 332 13.14 6.18 19.96
C PRO A 332 12.10 5.12 19.58
N LEU A 333 10.81 5.46 19.53
CA LEU A 333 9.77 4.53 19.06
C LEU A 333 9.98 4.18 17.59
N LEU A 334 10.17 5.17 16.73
CA LEU A 334 10.40 4.95 15.30
C LEU A 334 11.68 4.13 15.07
N ASP A 335 12.76 4.43 15.82
CA ASP A 335 14.03 3.71 15.76
C ASP A 335 13.89 2.23 16.16
N SER A 336 12.91 1.91 17.01
CA SER A 336 12.67 0.55 17.47
C SER A 336 11.81 -0.29 16.52
N LEU A 337 11.03 0.32 15.62
CA LEU A 337 10.04 -0.38 14.79
C LEU A 337 10.66 -1.47 13.92
N MET A 338 11.77 -1.18 13.24
CA MET A 338 12.42 -2.18 12.37
C MET A 338 13.04 -3.32 13.20
N ARG A 339 13.62 -3.03 14.36
CA ARG A 339 14.15 -4.07 15.27
C ARG A 339 13.03 -4.94 15.83
N SER A 340 11.91 -4.35 16.21
CA SER A 340 10.74 -5.11 16.66
C SER A 340 10.17 -6.00 15.55
N ASN A 341 10.13 -5.48 14.31
CA ASN A 341 9.70 -6.26 13.16
C ASN A 341 10.64 -7.44 12.85
N GLU A 342 11.94 -7.23 12.96
CA GLU A 342 12.96 -8.29 12.81
C GLU A 342 12.81 -9.38 13.89
N SER A 343 12.52 -8.96 15.13
CA SER A 343 12.25 -9.93 16.22
C SER A 343 11.04 -10.82 15.90
N GLN A 344 10.05 -10.33 15.18
CA GLN A 344 8.88 -11.13 14.77
C GLN A 344 9.26 -12.18 13.70
N VAL A 345 10.20 -11.88 12.80
CA VAL A 345 10.77 -12.89 11.89
C VAL A 345 11.53 -13.98 12.70
N GLN A 346 12.30 -13.54 13.72
CA GLN A 346 13.00 -14.48 14.58
C GLN A 346 12.01 -15.37 15.36
N ASN A 347 10.93 -14.81 15.91
CA ASN A 347 9.90 -15.60 16.61
C ASN A 347 9.29 -16.68 15.71
N ALA A 348 9.03 -16.38 14.43
CA ALA A 348 8.54 -17.38 13.48
C ALA A 348 9.58 -18.47 13.23
N PHE A 349 10.85 -18.09 13.07
CA PHE A 349 11.94 -19.04 12.92
C PHE A 349 12.05 -19.96 14.14
N ASP A 350 12.07 -19.40 15.36
CA ASP A 350 12.18 -20.15 16.61
C ASP A 350 11.01 -21.12 16.80
N LEU A 351 9.80 -20.68 16.40
CA LEU A 351 8.61 -21.52 16.43
C LEU A 351 8.76 -22.74 15.51
N ILE A 352 9.27 -22.54 14.28
CA ILE A 352 9.56 -23.63 13.33
C ILE A 352 10.65 -24.55 13.89
N ASP A 353 11.74 -23.99 14.43
CA ASP A 353 12.91 -24.77 14.93
C ASP A 353 12.55 -25.59 16.18
N SER A 354 11.52 -25.18 16.95
CA SER A 354 11.05 -25.89 18.15
C SER A 354 10.48 -27.29 17.87
N HIS A 355 10.07 -27.57 16.62
CA HIS A 355 9.44 -28.84 16.25
C HIS A 355 10.42 -29.96 15.86
N ASP A 356 11.72 -29.74 15.91
CA ASP A 356 12.78 -30.72 15.59
C ASP A 356 12.56 -31.51 14.27
N LYS A 357 12.00 -30.84 13.26
CA LYS A 357 11.71 -31.37 11.92
C LYS A 357 12.41 -30.51 10.88
N ARG A 358 12.84 -31.10 9.76
CA ARG A 358 13.71 -30.40 8.81
C ARG A 358 13.15 -30.17 7.41
N LYS A 359 11.97 -30.71 7.09
CA LYS A 359 11.31 -30.49 5.80
C LYS A 359 10.18 -29.51 5.95
N VAL A 360 10.30 -28.36 5.32
CA VAL A 360 9.36 -27.24 5.47
C VAL A 360 8.76 -26.89 4.12
N ALA A 361 7.43 -26.81 4.08
CA ALA A 361 6.67 -26.15 3.02
C ALA A 361 6.36 -24.72 3.42
N LEU A 362 6.84 -23.74 2.69
CA LEU A 362 6.47 -22.34 2.87
C LEU A 362 5.40 -21.96 1.82
N LEU A 363 4.18 -21.69 2.27
CA LEU A 363 3.05 -21.33 1.42
C LEU A 363 2.83 -19.83 1.44
N GLY A 364 3.12 -19.17 0.33
CA GLY A 364 3.23 -17.74 0.19
C GLY A 364 4.66 -17.26 0.42
N LEU A 365 5.19 -16.47 -0.50
CA LEU A 365 6.51 -15.84 -0.43
C LEU A 365 6.39 -14.31 -0.50
N SER A 366 5.37 -13.83 -1.22
CA SER A 366 5.02 -12.42 -1.25
C SER A 366 4.52 -11.96 0.13
N PHE A 367 4.84 -10.72 0.50
CA PHE A 367 4.45 -10.17 1.81
C PHE A 367 2.92 -10.10 2.02
N LYS A 368 2.13 -10.27 0.96
CA LYS A 368 0.66 -10.25 0.97
C LYS A 368 0.12 -11.10 -0.17
N ALA A 369 -1.00 -11.79 0.06
CA ALA A 369 -1.71 -12.52 -0.98
C ALA A 369 -2.19 -11.58 -2.12
N GLY A 370 -2.18 -12.08 -3.36
CA GLY A 370 -2.63 -11.35 -4.54
C GLY A 370 -1.61 -10.33 -5.07
N THR A 371 -0.34 -10.44 -4.69
CA THR A 371 0.77 -9.64 -5.25
C THR A 371 1.97 -10.52 -5.55
N ASP A 372 2.80 -10.10 -6.48
CA ASP A 372 4.10 -10.70 -6.82
C ASP A 372 5.30 -9.94 -6.21
N ASP A 373 5.03 -8.94 -5.35
CA ASP A 373 6.08 -8.11 -4.76
C ASP A 373 6.80 -8.84 -3.62
N LEU A 374 8.08 -9.14 -3.86
CA LEU A 374 8.98 -9.78 -2.90
C LEU A 374 9.94 -8.81 -2.21
N ARG A 375 9.87 -7.52 -2.56
CA ARG A 375 10.76 -6.51 -1.99
C ARG A 375 10.50 -6.38 -0.49
N GLU A 376 11.55 -6.64 0.29
CA GLU A 376 11.46 -6.60 1.75
C GLU A 376 10.36 -7.51 2.32
N SER A 377 10.06 -8.62 1.64
CA SER A 377 9.16 -9.62 2.18
C SER A 377 9.81 -10.33 3.37
N PRO A 378 9.20 -10.32 4.56
CA PRO A 378 9.73 -11.03 5.71
C PRO A 378 9.69 -12.55 5.53
N LEU A 379 8.91 -13.06 4.56
CA LEU A 379 8.89 -14.47 4.19
C LEU A 379 10.14 -14.87 3.40
N VAL A 380 10.71 -13.96 2.61
CA VAL A 380 12.02 -14.17 1.97
C VAL A 380 13.11 -14.27 3.03
N GLU A 381 13.11 -13.36 4.01
CA GLU A 381 14.07 -13.40 5.13
C GLU A 381 13.92 -14.68 5.96
N LEU A 382 12.70 -15.10 6.27
CA LEU A 382 12.43 -16.36 6.96
C LEU A 382 12.95 -17.56 6.15
N ALA A 383 12.72 -17.58 4.83
CA ALA A 383 13.22 -18.62 3.93
C ALA A 383 14.75 -18.68 3.96
N GLU A 384 15.43 -17.55 3.88
CA GLU A 384 16.90 -17.47 3.95
C GLU A 384 17.46 -17.98 5.30
N ARG A 385 16.81 -17.63 6.42
CA ARG A 385 17.19 -18.16 7.75
C ARG A 385 17.02 -19.68 7.84
N LEU A 386 15.92 -20.23 7.30
CA LEU A 386 15.68 -21.67 7.24
C LEU A 386 16.74 -22.39 6.38
N ILE A 387 17.05 -21.86 5.19
CA ILE A 387 18.11 -22.37 4.32
C ILE A 387 19.45 -22.34 5.04
N GLY A 388 19.80 -21.21 5.65
CA GLY A 388 21.06 -21.03 6.40
C GLY A 388 21.23 -22.00 7.57
N LYS A 389 20.12 -22.44 8.18
CA LYS A 389 20.10 -23.45 9.25
C LYS A 389 20.08 -24.90 8.73
N GLY A 390 20.00 -25.11 7.41
CA GLY A 390 20.02 -26.42 6.79
C GLY A 390 18.67 -27.12 6.67
N TYR A 391 17.58 -26.39 6.65
CA TYR A 391 16.23 -26.91 6.35
C TYR A 391 16.12 -27.27 4.86
N GLN A 392 15.38 -28.34 4.58
CA GLN A 392 14.89 -28.66 3.25
C GLN A 392 13.61 -27.88 3.02
N LEU A 393 13.66 -26.87 2.16
CA LEU A 393 12.58 -25.92 1.94
C LEU A 393 12.01 -26.08 0.54
N ASP A 394 10.69 -26.31 0.45
CA ASP A 394 9.88 -26.15 -0.76
C ASP A 394 8.97 -24.95 -0.61
N ILE A 395 8.86 -24.11 -1.64
CA ILE A 395 8.07 -22.86 -1.59
C ILE A 395 6.99 -22.91 -2.65
N TYR A 396 5.76 -22.52 -2.27
CA TYR A 396 4.65 -22.31 -3.20
C TYR A 396 4.09 -20.90 -3.07
N ASP A 397 4.04 -20.18 -4.18
CA ASP A 397 3.33 -18.90 -4.32
C ASP A 397 2.95 -18.72 -5.79
N GLU A 398 1.65 -18.71 -6.08
CA GLU A 398 1.13 -18.67 -7.45
C GLU A 398 1.49 -17.37 -8.18
N ASN A 399 1.37 -16.24 -7.50
CA ASN A 399 1.64 -14.92 -8.10
C ASN A 399 3.14 -14.73 -8.40
N VAL A 400 4.00 -15.22 -7.51
CA VAL A 400 5.46 -15.18 -7.70
C VAL A 400 5.91 -16.12 -8.81
N GLN A 401 5.28 -17.28 -8.97
CA GLN A 401 5.50 -18.18 -10.10
C GLN A 401 5.21 -17.48 -11.43
N TYR A 402 4.10 -16.76 -11.51
CA TYR A 402 3.74 -15.99 -12.70
C TYR A 402 4.75 -14.87 -12.99
N ALA A 403 5.13 -14.10 -11.99
CA ALA A 403 6.10 -13.00 -12.09
C ALA A 403 7.50 -13.46 -12.53
N ARG A 404 7.92 -14.68 -12.14
CA ARG A 404 9.18 -15.30 -12.55
C ARG A 404 9.27 -15.45 -14.08
N VAL A 405 8.13 -15.63 -14.75
CA VAL A 405 8.09 -15.83 -16.21
C VAL A 405 7.84 -14.52 -16.95
N HIS A 406 7.00 -13.61 -16.43
CA HIS A 406 6.42 -12.50 -17.16
C HIS A 406 6.48 -11.13 -16.46
N GLY A 407 6.80 -11.02 -15.18
CA GLY A 407 6.62 -9.79 -14.42
C GLY A 407 7.80 -8.83 -14.39
N ALA A 408 7.55 -7.58 -13.98
CA ALA A 408 8.57 -6.57 -13.70
C ALA A 408 9.50 -6.95 -12.53
N ASN A 409 9.07 -7.90 -11.69
CA ASN A 409 9.86 -8.43 -10.57
C ASN A 409 10.81 -9.56 -10.97
N LYS A 410 10.80 -10.02 -12.23
CA LYS A 410 11.66 -11.10 -12.72
C LYS A 410 13.15 -10.83 -12.42
N GLU A 411 13.63 -9.64 -12.78
CA GLU A 411 15.03 -9.26 -12.56
C GLU A 411 15.39 -9.27 -11.06
N TYR A 412 14.49 -8.79 -10.21
CA TYR A 412 14.68 -8.84 -8.76
C TYR A 412 14.78 -10.28 -8.26
N ILE A 413 13.87 -11.16 -8.67
CA ILE A 413 13.85 -12.57 -8.27
C ILE A 413 15.14 -13.28 -8.72
N GLU A 414 15.54 -13.11 -9.99
CA GLU A 414 16.70 -13.80 -10.56
C GLU A 414 18.03 -13.24 -10.06
N SER A 415 18.13 -11.92 -9.81
CA SER A 415 19.40 -11.28 -9.44
C SER A 415 19.62 -11.14 -7.92
N LYS A 416 18.56 -10.96 -7.14
CA LYS A 416 18.65 -10.69 -5.70
C LYS A 416 18.42 -11.92 -4.83
N ILE A 417 17.53 -12.82 -5.27
CA ILE A 417 17.14 -14.01 -4.51
C ILE A 417 17.16 -15.30 -5.36
N PRO A 418 18.19 -15.53 -6.20
CA PRO A 418 18.22 -16.70 -7.08
C PRO A 418 18.18 -18.03 -6.32
N HIS A 419 18.76 -18.06 -5.14
CA HIS A 419 18.78 -19.22 -4.24
C HIS A 419 17.37 -19.56 -3.70
N VAL A 420 16.55 -18.55 -3.38
CA VAL A 420 15.16 -18.74 -2.96
C VAL A 420 14.27 -19.09 -4.16
N SER A 421 14.50 -18.44 -5.29
CA SER A 421 13.71 -18.68 -6.51
C SER A 421 13.84 -20.10 -7.04
N SER A 422 14.97 -20.77 -6.79
CA SER A 422 15.20 -22.17 -7.18
C SER A 422 14.33 -23.15 -6.40
N LEU A 423 13.80 -22.76 -5.25
CA LEU A 423 12.95 -23.57 -4.37
C LEU A 423 11.45 -23.38 -4.65
N LEU A 424 11.09 -22.48 -5.57
CA LEU A 424 9.73 -22.28 -5.99
C LEU A 424 9.22 -23.49 -6.80
N ASN A 425 8.13 -24.08 -6.35
CA ASN A 425 7.49 -25.24 -6.98
C ASN A 425 6.05 -24.86 -7.38
N ALA A 426 5.65 -25.16 -8.61
CA ALA A 426 4.33 -24.88 -9.13
C ALA A 426 3.25 -25.90 -8.67
N ASP A 427 3.67 -27.04 -8.16
CA ASP A 427 2.78 -28.11 -7.71
C ASP A 427 2.51 -27.97 -6.20
N PHE A 428 1.37 -27.37 -5.88
CA PHE A 428 0.90 -27.15 -4.51
C PHE A 428 0.85 -28.44 -3.67
N GLN A 429 0.28 -29.51 -4.25
CA GLN A 429 0.11 -30.75 -3.51
C GLN A 429 1.46 -31.40 -3.23
N LYS A 430 2.38 -31.39 -4.19
CA LYS A 430 3.72 -31.92 -4.02
C LYS A 430 4.51 -31.20 -2.93
N VAL A 431 4.37 -29.87 -2.83
CA VAL A 431 5.01 -29.07 -1.77
C VAL A 431 4.51 -29.50 -0.40
N ILE A 432 3.19 -29.69 -0.27
CA ILE A 432 2.57 -30.16 0.98
C ILE A 432 3.04 -31.59 1.30
N ASP A 433 3.01 -32.50 0.34
CA ASP A 433 3.29 -33.91 0.56
C ASP A 433 4.73 -34.15 1.04
N ASN A 434 5.68 -33.37 0.52
CA ASN A 434 7.11 -33.48 0.86
C ASN A 434 7.47 -32.93 2.25
N ALA A 435 6.64 -32.11 2.86
CA ALA A 435 6.95 -31.40 4.09
C ALA A 435 6.52 -32.15 5.35
N ASP A 436 7.24 -31.90 6.44
CA ASP A 436 6.85 -32.28 7.80
C ASP A 436 6.19 -31.10 8.53
N ILE A 437 6.59 -29.88 8.19
CA ILE A 437 6.04 -28.62 8.69
C ILE A 437 5.49 -27.82 7.50
N ILE A 438 4.27 -27.30 7.62
CA ILE A 438 3.64 -26.42 6.65
C ILE A 438 3.49 -25.05 7.28
N VAL A 439 4.10 -24.03 6.68
CA VAL A 439 4.07 -22.64 7.14
C VAL A 439 3.12 -21.84 6.24
N LEU A 440 2.06 -21.27 6.81
CA LEU A 440 1.12 -20.41 6.09
C LEU A 440 1.65 -18.97 6.17
N GLY A 441 2.30 -18.51 5.09
CA GLY A 441 3.06 -17.25 5.06
C GLY A 441 2.21 -16.05 4.65
N ASN A 442 1.23 -16.20 3.75
CA ASN A 442 0.32 -15.13 3.37
C ASN A 442 -1.15 -15.57 3.40
N ARG A 443 -2.09 -14.63 3.28
CA ARG A 443 -3.54 -14.90 3.39
C ARG A 443 -4.17 -15.30 2.06
N ASP A 444 -3.55 -16.18 1.30
CA ASP A 444 -4.20 -16.78 0.16
C ASP A 444 -5.27 -17.77 0.64
N GLU A 445 -6.49 -17.63 0.13
CA GLU A 445 -7.63 -18.43 0.57
C GLU A 445 -7.46 -19.93 0.33
N GLN A 446 -6.66 -20.34 -0.66
CA GLN A 446 -6.35 -21.75 -0.90
C GLN A 446 -5.65 -22.44 0.29
N PHE A 447 -4.98 -21.65 1.17
CA PHE A 447 -4.28 -22.19 2.34
C PHE A 447 -5.18 -22.37 3.57
N ARG A 448 -6.36 -21.77 3.57
CA ARG A 448 -7.29 -21.76 4.73
C ARG A 448 -7.64 -23.16 5.25
N ALA A 449 -7.85 -24.10 4.35
CA ALA A 449 -8.21 -25.47 4.72
C ALA A 449 -7.13 -26.17 5.55
N LEU A 450 -5.85 -25.87 5.29
CA LEU A 450 -4.70 -26.44 6.03
C LEU A 450 -4.64 -25.93 7.48
N ALA A 451 -5.02 -24.67 7.71
CA ALA A 451 -5.11 -24.12 9.07
C ALA A 451 -6.21 -24.79 9.89
N GLN A 452 -7.31 -25.18 9.25
CA GLN A 452 -8.44 -25.80 9.92
C GLN A 452 -8.22 -27.32 10.15
N HIS A 453 -7.55 -27.98 9.22
CA HIS A 453 -7.34 -29.43 9.22
C HIS A 453 -5.90 -29.74 8.77
N ALA A 454 -5.00 -29.86 9.73
CA ALA A 454 -3.62 -30.24 9.43
C ALA A 454 -3.57 -31.64 8.81
N PRO A 455 -2.86 -31.88 7.70
CA PRO A 455 -2.69 -33.19 7.12
C PRO A 455 -2.07 -34.17 8.13
N ALA A 456 -2.39 -35.45 8.00
CA ALA A 456 -1.94 -36.48 8.93
C ALA A 456 -0.40 -36.50 9.06
N GLY A 457 0.09 -36.48 10.30
CA GLY A 457 1.52 -36.50 10.60
C GLY A 457 2.28 -35.19 10.36
N LYS A 458 1.65 -34.14 9.88
CA LYS A 458 2.26 -32.83 9.60
C LYS A 458 1.92 -31.80 10.67
N GLN A 459 2.85 -30.88 10.91
CA GLN A 459 2.66 -29.68 11.74
C GLN A 459 2.26 -28.51 10.82
N VAL A 460 1.32 -27.67 11.23
CA VAL A 460 0.96 -26.44 10.52
C VAL A 460 1.28 -25.23 11.40
N ILE A 461 2.00 -24.28 10.85
CA ILE A 461 2.31 -23.01 11.51
C ILE A 461 1.58 -21.91 10.78
N ASP A 462 0.64 -21.29 11.46
CA ASP A 462 -0.20 -20.22 10.93
C ASP A 462 0.39 -18.85 11.32
N LEU A 463 1.06 -18.19 10.38
CA LEU A 463 1.61 -16.85 10.58
C LEU A 463 0.58 -15.73 10.32
N VAL A 464 -0.60 -16.07 9.74
CA VAL A 464 -1.52 -15.08 9.19
C VAL A 464 -2.91 -15.05 9.81
N GLY A 465 -3.20 -15.94 10.75
CA GLY A 465 -4.45 -15.95 11.52
C GLY A 465 -5.64 -16.52 10.77
N PHE A 466 -5.46 -17.63 10.07
CA PHE A 466 -6.56 -18.42 9.52
C PHE A 466 -7.25 -19.29 10.57
N MET A 467 -6.52 -19.68 11.62
CA MET A 467 -7.07 -20.48 12.72
C MET A 467 -8.21 -19.74 13.42
N ALA A 468 -9.29 -20.44 13.67
CA ALA A 468 -10.41 -19.91 14.46
C ALA A 468 -10.16 -19.93 15.98
N LYS A 469 -9.28 -20.83 16.45
CA LYS A 469 -8.91 -21.01 17.86
C LYS A 469 -7.40 -21.07 18.02
N PRO A 470 -6.84 -20.79 19.21
CA PRO A 470 -5.39 -20.79 19.46
C PRO A 470 -4.70 -22.12 19.20
N THR A 471 -5.40 -23.22 19.36
CA THR A 471 -4.92 -24.56 19.08
C THR A 471 -5.93 -25.34 18.27
N SER A 472 -5.45 -26.16 17.33
CA SER A 472 -6.30 -27.13 16.65
C SER A 472 -6.72 -28.24 17.63
N PRO A 473 -7.85 -28.92 17.42
CA PRO A 473 -8.32 -30.00 18.27
C PRO A 473 -7.32 -31.15 18.43
N ASP A 474 -6.43 -31.32 17.47
CA ASP A 474 -5.39 -32.34 17.43
C ASP A 474 -3.99 -31.83 17.83
N GLY A 475 -3.87 -30.56 18.22
CA GLY A 475 -2.61 -29.94 18.63
C GLY A 475 -1.56 -29.77 17.51
N ARG A 476 -1.95 -29.96 16.25
CA ARG A 476 -1.02 -29.95 15.09
C ARG A 476 -0.98 -28.63 14.33
N THR A 477 -1.80 -27.68 14.72
CA THR A 477 -1.74 -26.31 14.16
C THR A 477 -1.48 -25.32 15.27
N GLU A 478 -0.49 -24.46 15.07
CA GLU A 478 -0.06 -23.44 16.01
C GLU A 478 0.08 -22.09 15.30
N GLY A 479 -0.31 -21.01 15.96
CA GLY A 479 -0.18 -19.65 15.44
C GLY A 479 1.00 -18.92 16.07
N ILE A 480 1.57 -17.94 15.37
CA ILE A 480 2.73 -17.18 15.85
C ILE A 480 2.42 -16.34 17.09
N CYS A 481 1.20 -15.81 17.24
CA CYS A 481 0.76 -14.95 18.35
C CYS A 481 -0.47 -15.47 19.10
N TRP A 482 -0.90 -16.68 18.86
CA TRP A 482 -2.10 -17.28 19.44
C TRP A 482 -1.98 -18.77 19.62
#